data_94c075e7b4017da4f5ffdc0bcf9b69dd
#
_entry.id   94c075e7b4017da4f5ffdc0bcf9b69dd
#
_cell.length_a   1.000
_cell.length_b   1.000
_cell.length_c   1.000
_cell.angle_alpha   90.00
_cell.angle_beta   90.00
_cell.angle_gamma   90.00
#
_symmetry.space_group_name_H-M   'P 1'
#
loop_
_entity.id
_entity.type
_entity.pdbx_description
1 polymer ?
#
loop_
_entity_poly.entity_id
_entity_poly.type
_entity_poly.pdbx_seq_one_letter_code
_entity_poly.pdbx_strand_id
1 'polypeptide(L)'
;MTAMAMFSEEGIDAVTLRSINTSAGCSNTGAVHYHFCNKDGLIQAIIDFLQKMIWQPAFAELNVLLAQDPSLREILETALWPGRRILFEERWGVDATSFCFEISTGSHENYRSALKKIYAPHFDLLYETLNKRLKDLPEAALKQRVKFLFSEVMVGHWARTRVQKTLLIEWSKVSQEIYFNDYIDFAIGGLLAPCSNPVKKLTQNKI
;
A
#
# COMPACT_ATOMS: atom_id res chain seq x y z
N MET A 1 -14.60 -1.69 10.58
CA MET A 1 -13.60 -2.70 11.00
C MET A 1 -14.08 -4.11 10.66
N THR A 2 -15.18 -4.61 11.24
CA THR A 2 -15.71 -5.97 11.00
C THR A 2 -15.80 -6.35 9.51
N ALA A 3 -16.34 -5.46 8.67
CA ALA A 3 -16.44 -5.72 7.23
C ALA A 3 -15.08 -5.91 6.56
N MET A 4 -14.09 -5.11 6.96
CA MET A 4 -12.74 -5.17 6.40
C MET A 4 -12.05 -6.49 6.76
N ALA A 5 -12.17 -6.94 8.02
CA ALA A 5 -11.69 -8.25 8.46
C ALA A 5 -12.36 -9.39 7.67
N MET A 6 -13.68 -9.37 7.56
CA MET A 6 -14.41 -10.40 6.80
C MET A 6 -14.01 -10.43 5.32
N PHE A 7 -13.90 -9.27 4.67
CA PHE A 7 -13.44 -9.20 3.27
C PHE A 7 -12.03 -9.75 3.10
N SER A 8 -11.16 -9.54 4.09
CA SER A 8 -9.78 -10.04 4.06
C SER A 8 -9.66 -11.56 4.26
N GLU A 9 -10.60 -12.16 4.99
CA GLU A 9 -10.58 -13.58 5.34
C GLU A 9 -11.34 -14.45 4.33
N GLU A 10 -12.52 -14.00 3.93
CA GLU A 10 -13.48 -14.76 3.14
C GLU A 10 -13.50 -14.32 1.65
N GLY A 11 -12.88 -13.18 1.33
CA GLY A 11 -12.96 -12.54 0.01
C GLY A 11 -14.19 -11.66 -0.17
N ILE A 12 -14.09 -10.71 -1.09
CA ILE A 12 -15.15 -9.70 -1.32
C ILE A 12 -16.46 -10.35 -1.75
N ASP A 13 -16.40 -11.35 -2.65
CA ASP A 13 -17.61 -11.92 -3.26
C ASP A 13 -18.43 -12.76 -2.27
N ALA A 14 -17.77 -13.50 -1.39
CA ALA A 14 -18.43 -14.41 -0.44
C ALA A 14 -19.17 -13.67 0.68
N VAL A 15 -18.67 -12.50 1.10
CA VAL A 15 -19.23 -11.75 2.22
C VAL A 15 -20.50 -10.99 1.83
N THR A 16 -21.54 -11.10 2.66
CA THR A 16 -22.82 -10.41 2.48
C THR A 16 -23.02 -9.31 3.51
N LEU A 17 -23.86 -8.29 3.21
CA LEU A 17 -24.21 -7.27 4.21
C LEU A 17 -24.89 -7.88 5.44
N ARG A 18 -25.62 -8.98 5.26
CA ARG A 18 -26.29 -9.69 6.35
C ARG A 18 -25.26 -10.35 7.28
N SER A 19 -24.26 -11.04 6.71
CA SER A 19 -23.18 -11.65 7.51
C SER A 19 -22.39 -10.61 8.29
N ILE A 20 -22.11 -9.46 7.66
CA ILE A 20 -21.44 -8.32 8.31
C ILE A 20 -22.27 -7.79 9.49
N ASN A 21 -23.58 -7.57 9.31
CA ASN A 21 -24.47 -7.13 10.40
C ASN A 21 -24.42 -8.10 11.59
N THR A 22 -24.51 -9.39 11.32
CA THR A 22 -24.47 -10.44 12.35
C THR A 22 -23.13 -10.41 13.09
N SER A 23 -22.00 -10.40 12.36
CA SER A 23 -20.65 -10.38 12.95
C SER A 23 -20.34 -9.09 13.70
N ALA A 24 -20.94 -7.97 13.30
CA ALA A 24 -20.81 -6.69 13.98
C ALA A 24 -21.70 -6.58 15.26
N GLY A 25 -22.48 -7.61 15.57
CA GLY A 25 -23.39 -7.59 16.73
C GLY A 25 -24.55 -6.59 16.57
N CYS A 26 -24.87 -6.17 15.33
CA CYS A 26 -25.96 -5.25 15.10
C CYS A 26 -27.30 -5.96 15.24
N SER A 27 -28.10 -5.59 16.24
CA SER A 27 -29.46 -6.11 16.42
C SER A 27 -30.43 -5.71 15.29
N ASN A 28 -30.17 -4.60 14.63
CA ASN A 28 -30.91 -4.16 13.45
C ASN A 28 -30.26 -4.72 12.18
N THR A 29 -30.86 -5.73 11.57
CA THR A 29 -30.37 -6.38 10.34
C THR A 29 -30.31 -5.45 9.13
N GLY A 30 -30.99 -4.28 9.17
CA GLY A 30 -30.96 -3.25 8.13
C GLY A 30 -29.94 -2.14 8.35
N ALA A 31 -29.20 -2.13 9.48
CA ALA A 31 -28.33 -1.01 9.82
C ALA A 31 -27.26 -0.73 8.77
N VAL A 32 -26.54 -1.75 8.31
CA VAL A 32 -25.51 -1.59 7.27
C VAL A 32 -26.14 -1.15 5.95
N HIS A 33 -27.29 -1.71 5.58
CA HIS A 33 -27.99 -1.29 4.37
C HIS A 33 -28.48 0.17 4.46
N TYR A 34 -28.97 0.59 5.61
CA TYR A 34 -29.40 1.98 5.83
C TYR A 34 -28.26 2.99 5.69
N HIS A 35 -27.06 2.66 6.22
CA HIS A 35 -25.90 3.55 6.19
C HIS A 35 -25.12 3.53 4.88
N PHE A 36 -25.02 2.39 4.23
CA PHE A 36 -24.14 2.18 3.07
C PHE A 36 -24.89 1.81 1.78
N CYS A 37 -26.22 1.70 1.81
CA CYS A 37 -27.11 1.34 0.72
C CYS A 37 -26.87 -0.09 0.18
N ASN A 38 -25.65 -0.45 -0.17
CA ASN A 38 -25.26 -1.75 -0.73
C ASN A 38 -23.82 -2.09 -0.38
N LYS A 39 -23.32 -3.22 -0.89
CA LYS A 39 -21.94 -3.67 -0.67
C LYS A 39 -20.91 -2.71 -1.29
N ASP A 40 -21.21 -2.16 -2.46
CA ASP A 40 -20.31 -1.21 -3.14
C ASP A 40 -20.15 0.07 -2.30
N GLY A 41 -21.26 0.59 -1.73
CA GLY A 41 -21.21 1.75 -0.84
C GLY A 41 -20.40 1.49 0.43
N LEU A 42 -20.48 0.27 0.99
CA LEU A 42 -19.68 -0.11 2.14
C LEU A 42 -18.18 -0.22 1.78
N ILE A 43 -17.84 -0.82 0.64
CA ILE A 43 -16.46 -0.90 0.15
C ILE A 43 -15.90 0.50 -0.11
N GLN A 44 -16.68 1.37 -0.76
CA GLN A 44 -16.27 2.76 -0.96
C GLN A 44 -16.03 3.49 0.36
N ALA A 45 -16.90 3.31 1.36
CA ALA A 45 -16.71 3.90 2.68
C ALA A 45 -15.44 3.40 3.39
N ILE A 46 -15.04 2.14 3.20
CA ILE A 46 -13.77 1.62 3.70
C ILE A 46 -12.59 2.29 2.96
N ILE A 47 -12.67 2.44 1.65
CA ILE A 47 -11.63 3.12 0.85
C ILE A 47 -11.50 4.58 1.29
N ASP A 48 -12.62 5.29 1.47
CA ASP A 48 -12.64 6.69 1.96
C ASP A 48 -12.05 6.81 3.38
N PHE A 49 -12.33 5.83 4.24
CA PHE A 49 -11.72 5.74 5.57
C PHE A 49 -10.20 5.61 5.47
N LEU A 50 -9.68 4.73 4.62
CA LEU A 50 -8.25 4.57 4.41
C LEU A 50 -7.61 5.83 3.83
N GLN A 51 -8.30 6.51 2.91
CA GLN A 51 -7.85 7.79 2.38
C GLN A 51 -7.68 8.82 3.49
N LYS A 52 -8.72 9.00 4.32
CA LYS A 52 -8.74 9.99 5.40
C LYS A 52 -7.73 9.70 6.49
N MET A 53 -7.61 8.44 6.89
CA MET A 53 -6.79 8.05 8.04
C MET A 53 -5.31 7.91 7.71
N ILE A 54 -4.97 7.56 6.47
CA ILE A 54 -3.61 7.21 6.08
C ILE A 54 -3.07 8.12 4.97
N TRP A 55 -3.73 8.12 3.80
CA TRP A 55 -3.11 8.69 2.61
C TRP A 55 -3.13 10.22 2.55
N GLN A 56 -4.19 10.85 3.02
CA GLN A 56 -4.24 12.32 3.10
C GLN A 56 -3.21 12.89 4.09
N PRO A 57 -3.11 12.40 5.34
CA PRO A 57 -2.05 12.82 6.25
C PRO A 57 -0.65 12.57 5.71
N ALA A 58 -0.40 11.39 5.15
CA ALA A 58 0.90 11.04 4.60
C ALA A 58 1.33 11.94 3.43
N PHE A 59 0.39 12.26 2.53
CA PHE A 59 0.64 13.19 1.44
C PHE A 59 0.97 14.60 1.95
N ALA A 60 0.23 15.08 2.96
CA ALA A 60 0.46 16.39 3.57
C ALA A 60 1.84 16.45 4.26
N GLU A 61 2.18 15.41 5.03
CA GLU A 61 3.45 15.30 5.73
C GLU A 61 4.64 15.29 4.77
N LEU A 62 4.56 14.50 3.71
CA LEU A 62 5.61 14.46 2.67
C LEU A 62 5.78 15.83 1.99
N ASN A 63 4.69 16.55 1.68
CA ASN A 63 4.79 17.89 1.10
C ASN A 63 5.48 18.89 2.06
N VAL A 64 5.15 18.85 3.35
CA VAL A 64 5.79 19.72 4.35
C VAL A 64 7.28 19.41 4.46
N LEU A 65 7.65 18.13 4.50
CA LEU A 65 9.04 17.72 4.54
C LEU A 65 9.82 18.22 3.32
N LEU A 66 9.27 18.05 2.11
CA LEU A 66 9.94 18.41 0.87
C LEU A 66 10.27 19.90 0.74
N ALA A 67 9.57 20.76 1.47
CA ALA A 67 9.88 22.21 1.54
C ALA A 67 11.16 22.52 2.32
N GLN A 68 11.73 21.54 3.04
CA GLN A 68 12.89 21.70 3.93
C GLN A 68 14.20 21.17 3.33
N ASP A 69 14.21 20.82 2.04
CA ASP A 69 15.34 20.17 1.33
C ASP A 69 15.89 18.93 2.06
N PRO A 70 15.04 17.93 2.36
CA PRO A 70 15.41 16.76 3.14
C PRO A 70 16.40 15.84 2.41
N SER A 71 17.11 15.01 3.17
CA SER A 71 17.92 13.92 2.63
C SER A 71 17.06 12.84 1.94
N LEU A 72 17.71 11.99 1.12
CA LEU A 72 17.02 10.85 0.49
C LEU A 72 16.42 9.91 1.54
N ARG A 73 17.10 9.73 2.68
CA ARG A 73 16.61 8.91 3.80
C ARG A 73 15.31 9.47 4.36
N GLU A 74 15.28 10.74 4.73
CA GLU A 74 14.10 11.39 5.28
C GLU A 74 12.91 11.32 4.31
N ILE A 75 13.16 11.51 3.01
CA ILE A 75 12.11 11.36 1.98
C ILE A 75 11.53 9.94 1.99
N LEU A 76 12.38 8.91 2.00
CA LEU A 76 11.91 7.53 1.96
C LEU A 76 11.24 7.12 3.29
N GLU A 77 11.78 7.50 4.42
CA GLU A 77 11.18 7.27 5.73
C GLU A 77 9.77 7.84 5.80
N THR A 78 9.59 9.10 5.39
CA THR A 78 8.27 9.75 5.38
C THR A 78 7.34 9.17 4.33
N ALA A 79 7.83 8.92 3.12
CA ALA A 79 7.00 8.41 2.04
C ALA A 79 6.56 6.95 2.25
N LEU A 80 7.36 6.14 2.95
CA LEU A 80 7.05 4.73 3.23
C LEU A 80 6.41 4.53 4.61
N TRP A 81 6.36 5.58 5.45
CA TRP A 81 5.72 5.59 6.75
C TRP A 81 4.25 5.12 6.76
N PRO A 82 3.39 5.46 5.77
CA PRO A 82 2.01 4.98 5.75
C PRO A 82 1.91 3.45 5.84
N GLY A 83 2.78 2.74 5.13
CA GLY A 83 2.84 1.28 5.20
C GLY A 83 3.21 0.77 6.58
N ARG A 84 4.24 1.38 7.23
CA ARG A 84 4.63 1.06 8.59
C ARG A 84 3.48 1.31 9.57
N ARG A 85 2.85 2.49 9.50
CA ARG A 85 1.76 2.86 10.39
C ARG A 85 0.60 1.87 10.30
N ILE A 86 0.14 1.56 9.08
CA ILE A 86 -0.93 0.59 8.87
C ILE A 86 -0.57 -0.76 9.50
N LEU A 87 0.65 -1.24 9.26
CA LEU A 87 1.04 -2.59 9.63
C LEU A 87 1.29 -2.77 11.13
N PHE A 88 1.79 -1.75 11.81
CA PHE A 88 2.36 -1.91 13.14
C PHE A 88 1.68 -1.06 14.23
N GLU A 89 1.00 0.01 13.86
CA GLU A 89 0.43 0.94 14.83
C GLU A 89 -1.10 0.85 14.90
N GLU A 90 -1.75 0.45 13.80
CA GLU A 90 -3.20 0.38 13.75
C GLU A 90 -3.71 -1.04 14.01
N ARG A 91 -4.65 -1.20 14.95
CA ARG A 91 -5.25 -2.51 15.27
C ARG A 91 -5.95 -3.16 14.07
N TRP A 92 -6.42 -2.36 13.13
CA TRP A 92 -7.09 -2.77 11.90
C TRP A 92 -6.13 -2.88 10.69
N GLY A 93 -4.84 -2.68 10.91
CA GLY A 93 -3.88 -2.52 9.84
C GLY A 93 -3.67 -3.79 9.02
N VAL A 94 -3.62 -4.95 9.68
CA VAL A 94 -3.52 -6.25 8.99
C VAL A 94 -4.73 -6.49 8.10
N ASP A 95 -5.94 -6.22 8.62
CA ASP A 95 -7.19 -6.37 7.86
C ASP A 95 -7.24 -5.39 6.69
N ALA A 96 -6.79 -4.13 6.90
CA ALA A 96 -6.72 -3.12 5.85
C ALA A 96 -5.75 -3.53 4.73
N THR A 97 -4.58 -4.04 5.09
CA THR A 97 -3.59 -4.49 4.11
C THR A 97 -4.10 -5.68 3.31
N SER A 98 -4.72 -6.66 3.98
CA SER A 98 -5.32 -7.81 3.32
C SER A 98 -6.51 -7.41 2.44
N PHE A 99 -7.37 -6.49 2.89
CA PHE A 99 -8.46 -5.92 2.09
C PHE A 99 -7.94 -5.21 0.83
N CYS A 100 -6.91 -4.37 0.97
CA CYS A 100 -6.28 -3.72 -0.19
C CYS A 100 -5.67 -4.73 -1.17
N PHE A 101 -5.10 -5.82 -0.66
CA PHE A 101 -4.57 -6.91 -1.48
C PHE A 101 -5.71 -7.62 -2.25
N GLU A 102 -6.81 -7.99 -1.59
CA GLU A 102 -7.98 -8.59 -2.22
C GLU A 102 -8.56 -7.72 -3.34
N ILE A 103 -8.68 -6.39 -3.11
CA ILE A 103 -9.09 -5.46 -4.16
C ILE A 103 -8.08 -5.44 -5.31
N SER A 104 -6.78 -5.39 -5.01
CA SER A 104 -5.73 -5.21 -6.02
C SER A 104 -5.60 -6.42 -6.94
N THR A 105 -5.87 -7.62 -6.43
CA THR A 105 -5.76 -8.90 -7.16
C THR A 105 -7.09 -9.44 -7.67
N GLY A 106 -8.20 -8.95 -7.13
CA GLY A 106 -9.55 -9.36 -7.49
C GLY A 106 -9.99 -8.90 -8.88
N SER A 107 -11.20 -9.32 -9.30
CA SER A 107 -11.77 -9.03 -10.62
C SER A 107 -12.47 -7.67 -10.74
N HIS A 108 -12.68 -6.97 -9.64
CA HIS A 108 -13.47 -5.73 -9.56
C HIS A 108 -12.68 -4.48 -9.95
N GLU A 109 -12.73 -4.09 -11.23
CA GLU A 109 -11.99 -2.93 -11.75
C GLU A 109 -12.40 -1.60 -11.10
N ASN A 110 -13.69 -1.43 -10.77
CA ASN A 110 -14.19 -0.25 -10.08
C ASN A 110 -13.52 -0.05 -8.71
N TYR A 111 -13.34 -1.11 -7.93
CA TYR A 111 -12.67 -1.05 -6.62
C TYR A 111 -11.17 -0.82 -6.76
N ARG A 112 -10.51 -1.48 -7.72
CA ARG A 112 -9.09 -1.21 -8.03
C ARG A 112 -8.87 0.24 -8.42
N SER A 113 -9.75 0.79 -9.26
CA SER A 113 -9.68 2.19 -9.68
C SER A 113 -9.90 3.14 -8.50
N ALA A 114 -10.86 2.87 -7.62
CA ALA A 114 -11.11 3.65 -6.41
C ALA A 114 -9.90 3.60 -5.45
N LEU A 115 -9.36 2.40 -5.20
CA LEU A 115 -8.19 2.22 -4.35
C LEU A 115 -6.96 2.95 -4.92
N LYS A 116 -6.71 2.85 -6.24
CA LYS A 116 -5.62 3.56 -6.90
C LYS A 116 -5.71 5.08 -6.69
N LYS A 117 -6.90 5.66 -6.76
CA LYS A 117 -7.11 7.11 -6.61
C LYS A 117 -6.66 7.64 -5.25
N ILE A 118 -6.75 6.86 -4.19
CA ILE A 118 -6.42 7.32 -2.85
C ILE A 118 -4.93 7.38 -2.57
N TYR A 119 -4.12 6.51 -3.18
CA TYR A 119 -2.68 6.49 -2.95
C TYR A 119 -1.84 7.06 -4.11
N ALA A 120 -2.40 7.16 -5.32
CA ALA A 120 -1.67 7.70 -6.46
C ALA A 120 -1.04 9.08 -6.20
N PRO A 121 -1.73 10.08 -5.60
CA PRO A 121 -1.12 11.38 -5.36
C PRO A 121 0.15 11.31 -4.52
N HIS A 122 0.19 10.46 -3.50
CA HIS A 122 1.34 10.29 -2.63
C HIS A 122 2.53 9.65 -3.36
N PHE A 123 2.27 8.60 -4.15
CA PHE A 123 3.33 7.92 -4.90
C PHE A 123 3.80 8.70 -6.12
N ASP A 124 2.92 9.46 -6.76
CA ASP A 124 3.29 10.36 -7.84
C ASP A 124 4.23 11.46 -7.32
N LEU A 125 3.94 12.04 -6.15
CA LEU A 125 4.81 13.01 -5.48
C LEU A 125 6.18 12.41 -5.15
N LEU A 126 6.23 11.20 -4.59
CA LEU A 126 7.47 10.49 -4.33
C LEU A 126 8.26 10.26 -5.62
N TYR A 127 7.60 9.74 -6.66
CA TYR A 127 8.24 9.48 -7.95
C TYR A 127 8.82 10.75 -8.56
N GLU A 128 8.06 11.84 -8.60
CA GLU A 128 8.52 13.14 -9.13
C GLU A 128 9.73 13.67 -8.34
N THR A 129 9.68 13.53 -7.02
CA THR A 129 10.78 13.94 -6.13
C THR A 129 12.05 13.16 -6.42
N LEU A 130 11.95 11.83 -6.50
CA LEU A 130 13.08 10.96 -6.82
C LEU A 130 13.61 11.21 -8.23
N ASN A 131 12.74 11.45 -9.21
CA ASN A 131 13.12 11.77 -10.58
C ASN A 131 13.93 13.08 -10.69
N LYS A 132 13.60 14.07 -9.87
CA LYS A 132 14.35 15.33 -9.80
C LYS A 132 15.72 15.18 -9.13
N ARG A 133 15.84 14.28 -8.17
CA ARG A 133 17.08 14.05 -7.38
C ARG A 133 18.04 13.05 -8.01
N LEU A 134 17.52 12.00 -8.65
CA LEU A 134 18.31 10.90 -9.22
C LEU A 134 18.45 11.03 -10.74
N LYS A 135 18.93 12.19 -11.21
CA LYS A 135 19.00 12.53 -12.63
C LYS A 135 19.86 11.59 -13.48
N ASP A 136 20.84 10.94 -12.88
CA ASP A 136 21.72 9.98 -13.56
C ASP A 136 21.06 8.60 -13.74
N LEU A 137 19.92 8.37 -13.08
CA LEU A 137 19.19 7.11 -13.20
C LEU A 137 18.22 7.20 -14.39
N PRO A 138 18.28 6.27 -15.37
CA PRO A 138 17.32 6.22 -16.46
C PRO A 138 15.87 6.14 -15.93
N GLU A 139 14.97 6.91 -16.53
CA GLU A 139 13.57 7.00 -16.10
C GLU A 139 12.89 5.63 -15.97
N ALA A 140 13.13 4.72 -16.90
CA ALA A 140 12.57 3.38 -16.86
C ALA A 140 13.08 2.56 -15.65
N ALA A 141 14.36 2.74 -15.28
CA ALA A 141 14.95 2.10 -14.11
C ALA A 141 14.36 2.70 -12.82
N LEU A 142 14.22 4.01 -12.74
CA LEU A 142 13.59 4.67 -11.61
C LEU A 142 12.14 4.19 -11.43
N LYS A 143 11.34 4.18 -12.48
CA LYS A 143 9.96 3.67 -12.45
C LYS A 143 9.89 2.23 -11.91
N GLN A 144 10.81 1.38 -12.35
CA GLN A 144 10.85 -0.01 -11.88
C GLN A 144 11.26 -0.11 -10.41
N ARG A 145 12.26 0.67 -9.97
CA ARG A 145 12.72 0.68 -8.57
C ARG A 145 11.64 1.22 -7.62
N VAL A 146 10.94 2.29 -8.01
CA VAL A 146 9.79 2.80 -7.24
C VAL A 146 8.67 1.76 -7.14
N LYS A 147 8.41 0.99 -8.21
CA LYS A 147 7.46 -0.14 -8.14
C LYS A 147 7.90 -1.22 -7.14
N PHE A 148 9.19 -1.53 -7.06
CA PHE A 148 9.70 -2.50 -6.07
C PHE A 148 9.48 -2.00 -4.64
N LEU A 149 9.78 -0.72 -4.37
CA LEU A 149 9.51 -0.10 -3.06
C LEU A 149 8.02 -0.17 -2.71
N PHE A 150 7.16 0.20 -3.65
CA PHE A 150 5.73 0.14 -3.44
C PHE A 150 5.21 -1.28 -3.18
N SER A 151 5.69 -2.26 -3.96
CA SER A 151 5.28 -3.66 -3.81
C SER A 151 5.65 -4.21 -2.45
N GLU A 152 6.83 -3.86 -1.92
CA GLU A 152 7.25 -4.30 -0.60
C GLU A 152 6.36 -3.72 0.51
N VAL A 153 6.05 -2.43 0.44
CA VAL A 153 5.17 -1.78 1.43
C VAL A 153 3.76 -2.36 1.41
N MET A 154 3.19 -2.60 0.21
CA MET A 154 1.79 -3.01 0.06
C MET A 154 1.58 -4.52 0.18
N VAL A 155 2.52 -5.31 -0.29
CA VAL A 155 2.35 -6.76 -0.45
C VAL A 155 3.35 -7.56 0.39
N GLY A 156 4.55 -7.02 0.61
CA GLY A 156 5.63 -7.74 1.26
C GLY A 156 5.27 -8.24 2.66
N HIS A 157 4.59 -7.45 3.47
CA HIS A 157 4.14 -7.89 4.79
C HIS A 157 3.11 -9.02 4.71
N TRP A 158 2.11 -8.88 3.84
CA TRP A 158 1.11 -9.93 3.62
C TRP A 158 1.77 -11.23 3.13
N ALA A 159 2.68 -11.12 2.18
CA ALA A 159 3.43 -12.26 1.69
C ALA A 159 4.25 -12.92 2.81
N ARG A 160 4.96 -12.15 3.62
CA ARG A 160 5.75 -12.67 4.74
C ARG A 160 4.90 -13.41 5.76
N THR A 161 3.79 -12.85 6.21
CA THR A 161 2.94 -13.49 7.23
C THR A 161 2.31 -14.81 6.76
N ARG A 162 2.02 -14.93 5.46
CA ARG A 162 1.43 -16.15 4.89
C ARG A 162 2.47 -17.14 4.38
N VAL A 163 3.56 -16.66 3.79
CA VAL A 163 4.62 -17.51 3.21
C VAL A 163 5.62 -17.98 4.28
N GLN A 164 5.74 -17.28 5.40
CA GLN A 164 6.66 -17.62 6.50
C GLN A 164 6.52 -19.08 6.97
N LYS A 165 5.31 -19.65 6.93
CA LYS A 165 5.06 -21.04 7.30
C LYS A 165 5.57 -22.07 6.29
N THR A 166 5.92 -21.62 5.07
CA THR A 166 6.35 -22.47 3.95
C THR A 166 7.81 -22.27 3.56
N LEU A 167 8.46 -21.21 4.06
CA LEU A 167 9.87 -20.97 3.82
C LEU A 167 10.73 -21.70 4.85
N LEU A 168 11.78 -22.36 4.37
CA LEU A 168 12.78 -23.05 5.20
C LEU A 168 13.71 -22.10 5.97
N ILE A 169 13.57 -20.78 5.75
CA ILE A 169 14.37 -19.77 6.42
C ILE A 169 13.61 -19.31 7.66
N GLU A 170 14.16 -19.58 8.85
CA GLU A 170 13.68 -18.94 10.08
C GLU A 170 13.99 -17.44 10.01
N TRP A 171 12.94 -16.66 9.91
CA TRP A 171 13.06 -15.21 10.02
C TRP A 171 13.26 -14.84 11.48
N SER A 172 14.38 -14.19 11.77
CA SER A 172 14.65 -13.69 13.11
C SER A 172 13.50 -12.75 13.53
N LYS A 173 13.10 -12.84 14.81
CA LYS A 173 12.16 -11.89 15.42
C LYS A 173 12.87 -10.55 15.60
N VAL A 174 12.96 -9.76 14.55
CA VAL A 174 13.45 -8.38 14.63
C VAL A 174 12.34 -7.45 15.07
N SER A 175 12.68 -6.39 15.82
CA SER A 175 11.71 -5.36 16.17
C SER A 175 11.23 -4.65 14.88
N GLN A 176 10.03 -4.07 14.96
CA GLN A 176 9.45 -3.31 13.84
C GLN A 176 10.34 -2.16 13.39
N GLU A 177 11.01 -1.52 14.35
CA GLU A 177 11.94 -0.43 14.10
C GLU A 177 13.18 -0.90 13.33
N ILE A 178 13.81 -1.99 13.77
CA ILE A 178 14.95 -2.58 13.08
C ILE A 178 14.55 -2.98 11.66
N TYR A 179 13.41 -3.66 11.51
CA TYR A 179 12.91 -4.05 10.19
C TYR A 179 12.71 -2.85 9.26
N PHE A 180 12.09 -1.77 9.74
CA PHE A 180 11.84 -0.59 8.91
C PHE A 180 13.13 0.12 8.53
N ASN A 181 14.08 0.25 9.46
CA ASN A 181 15.38 0.85 9.18
C ASN A 181 16.18 0.04 8.16
N ASP A 182 16.22 -1.29 8.30
CA ASP A 182 16.87 -2.17 7.34
C ASP A 182 16.21 -2.08 5.95
N TYR A 183 14.88 -1.95 5.92
CA TYR A 183 14.17 -1.75 4.66
C TYR A 183 14.51 -0.41 4.01
N ILE A 184 14.62 0.68 4.76
CA ILE A 184 15.06 1.98 4.25
C ILE A 184 16.49 1.91 3.71
N ASP A 185 17.40 1.26 4.42
CA ASP A 185 18.79 1.06 3.96
C ASP A 185 18.85 0.28 2.66
N PHE A 186 18.08 -0.81 2.56
CA PHE A 186 17.95 -1.60 1.34
C PHE A 186 17.35 -0.77 0.18
N ALA A 187 16.32 0.04 0.46
CA ALA A 187 15.67 0.91 -0.50
C ALA A 187 16.63 1.96 -1.06
N ILE A 188 17.43 2.61 -0.20
CA ILE A 188 18.46 3.58 -0.60
C ILE A 188 19.51 2.88 -1.47
N GLY A 189 20.04 1.75 -1.02
CA GLY A 189 21.01 0.96 -1.78
C GLY A 189 20.47 0.56 -3.16
N GLY A 190 19.21 0.11 -3.21
CA GLY A 190 18.56 -0.26 -4.46
C GLY A 190 18.32 0.93 -5.39
N LEU A 191 17.96 2.10 -4.87
CA LEU A 191 17.76 3.32 -5.67
C LEU A 191 19.09 3.86 -6.22
N LEU A 192 20.17 3.78 -5.46
CA LEU A 192 21.49 4.30 -5.85
C LEU A 192 22.33 3.29 -6.63
N ALA A 193 21.93 2.04 -6.70
CA ALA A 193 22.68 1.01 -7.44
C ALA A 193 22.85 1.39 -8.93
N PRO A 194 24.02 1.17 -9.55
CA PRO A 194 24.19 1.40 -10.97
C PRO A 194 23.26 0.52 -11.81
N CYS A 195 22.86 0.99 -12.99
CA CYS A 195 22.10 0.18 -13.93
C CYS A 195 23.05 -0.78 -14.68
N SER A 196 22.84 -2.08 -14.52
CA SER A 196 23.64 -3.11 -15.22
C SER A 196 23.36 -3.13 -16.73
N ASN A 197 22.15 -2.74 -17.16
CA ASN A 197 21.80 -2.58 -18.56
C ASN A 197 21.26 -1.17 -18.78
N PRO A 198 22.01 -0.25 -19.44
CA PRO A 198 21.41 0.97 -19.93
C PRO A 198 20.30 0.59 -20.91
N VAL A 199 19.06 0.95 -20.57
CA VAL A 199 17.90 0.65 -21.42
C VAL A 199 18.18 1.21 -22.80
N LYS A 200 18.59 0.37 -23.76
CA LYS A 200 18.53 0.70 -25.16
C LYS A 200 17.06 1.10 -25.40
N LYS A 201 16.83 2.32 -25.90
CA LYS A 201 15.50 2.76 -26.31
C LYS A 201 14.87 1.61 -27.08
N LEU A 202 13.80 1.03 -26.55
CA LEU A 202 12.94 0.13 -27.32
C LEU A 202 12.44 0.98 -28.48
N THR A 203 13.11 0.89 -29.61
CA THR A 203 12.64 1.41 -30.88
C THR A 203 11.24 0.78 -31.05
N GLN A 204 10.24 1.63 -31.10
CA GLN A 204 8.88 1.24 -31.46
C GLN A 204 8.94 0.56 -32.83
N ASN A 205 9.06 -0.75 -32.84
CA ASN A 205 8.72 -1.51 -34.01
C ASN A 205 7.17 -1.53 -34.09
N LYS A 206 6.66 -0.63 -34.91
CA LYS A 206 5.30 -0.73 -35.45
C LYS A 206 5.18 -2.11 -36.13
N ILE A 207 4.26 -2.90 -35.64
CA ILE A 207 3.53 -3.88 -36.46
C ILE A 207 2.05 -3.53 -36.33
#